data_9459d7cb52970aa63cf1ffd887552a3a
#
_entry.id   9459d7cb52970aa63cf1ffd887552a3a
#
_cell.length_a   1.000
_cell.length_b   1.000
_cell.length_c   1.000
_cell.angle_alpha   90.00
_cell.angle_beta   90.00
_cell.angle_gamma   90.00
#
_symmetry.space_group_name_H-M   'P 1'
#
loop_
_entity.id
_entity.type
_entity.pdbx_description
1 polymer ?
#
loop_
_entity_poly.entity_id
_entity_poly.type
_entity_poly.pdbx_seq_one_letter_code
_entity_poly.pdbx_strand_id
1 'polypeptide(L)'
;ATIDPKLQHMADTALADGLETYDRRHGWRGAISTLPLDDNWFDSLKKYKPPLGILDRQIAAVIRTTPKVAYIGLQDGTYGSIHFEDLKWARKRLKRQRIGPSPKSVSDVLSPGDVVTVRELPNIQEDIPDLPRRYSLDQIPNIDGALVAIDPHTGRVLAMSGGYSADRSQFNRVTQANRQPGSAIKPFIYLSALEAGHTPATLILDAPVVVNIPGYGLWKPQNYSGKIYGPSPMRIGLEKSRNLMTIRLAEYIGIDKIISTADRFGLGQRMRPELGSALGSGEVTLLELTSAYAMIANGGLKISPSFIDTVHDRNGNLIFRHDNRKCQECIGPNADPLMPPELPNKKERVADPFYRYQLVSMMQGVVENGTGRRVKLTGRPLAGKTGTTNKSLDAWFVGFSSNLTVGVFVGFDQPRTLGPREGGGSVAAPIFGRFMREAWPILPGAPFKTPPGLEFVRVNRLNGLPAKQGDKNTVLEAFLPGTIPSANDNVIGAGLYENLGEMIPSILFDEDSDDEVREQDISVQDRTN
;
A
#
# COMPACT_ATOMS: atom_id res chain seq x y z
N ALA A 1 -1.37 10.55 25.30
CA ALA A 1 -1.03 10.14 23.93
C ALA A 1 -2.11 9.20 23.38
N THR A 2 -2.24 9.15 22.05
CA THR A 2 -3.24 8.29 21.38
C THR A 2 -2.64 6.95 20.91
N ILE A 3 -1.32 6.85 20.90
CA ILE A 3 -0.59 5.64 20.46
C ILE A 3 -0.93 4.46 21.36
N ASP A 4 -1.33 3.34 20.76
CA ASP A 4 -1.47 2.05 21.41
C ASP A 4 -0.15 1.27 21.30
N PRO A 5 0.51 0.89 22.42
CA PRO A 5 1.81 0.23 22.37
C PRO A 5 1.83 -1.11 21.61
N LYS A 6 0.71 -1.87 21.65
CA LYS A 6 0.61 -3.15 20.92
C LYS A 6 0.52 -2.90 19.41
N LEU A 7 -0.34 -1.98 19.00
CA LEU A 7 -0.47 -1.61 17.59
C LEU A 7 0.80 -0.95 17.07
N GLN A 8 1.49 -0.16 17.90
CA GLN A 8 2.79 0.43 17.53
C GLN A 8 3.83 -0.65 17.24
N HIS A 9 3.98 -1.61 18.15
CA HIS A 9 4.92 -2.72 17.94
C HIS A 9 4.60 -3.54 16.67
N MET A 10 3.32 -3.81 16.41
CA MET A 10 2.88 -4.49 15.18
C MET A 10 3.22 -3.66 13.93
N ALA A 11 3.08 -2.32 14.00
CA ALA A 11 3.39 -1.42 12.90
C ALA A 11 4.89 -1.42 12.58
N ASP A 12 5.74 -1.29 13.61
CA ASP A 12 7.20 -1.31 13.48
C ASP A 12 7.67 -2.65 12.89
N THR A 13 7.16 -3.76 13.41
CA THR A 13 7.48 -5.10 12.93
C THR A 13 7.03 -5.31 11.49
N ALA A 14 5.78 -4.95 11.16
CA ALA A 14 5.26 -5.13 9.80
C ALA A 14 6.03 -4.30 8.76
N LEU A 15 6.39 -3.05 9.11
CA LEU A 15 7.18 -2.19 8.25
C LEU A 15 8.60 -2.74 8.07
N ALA A 16 9.30 -3.05 9.16
CA ALA A 16 10.68 -3.54 9.11
C ALA A 16 10.80 -4.81 8.26
N ASP A 17 9.94 -5.80 8.52
CA ASP A 17 9.93 -7.07 7.76
C ASP A 17 9.58 -6.88 6.29
N GLY A 18 8.67 -5.94 5.98
CA GLY A 18 8.34 -5.62 4.59
C GLY A 18 9.51 -5.00 3.83
N LEU A 19 10.23 -4.07 4.48
CA LEU A 19 11.42 -3.43 3.91
C LEU A 19 12.58 -4.44 3.74
N GLU A 20 12.80 -5.32 4.73
CA GLU A 20 13.78 -6.41 4.64
C GLU A 20 13.43 -7.40 3.53
N THR A 21 12.15 -7.80 3.42
CA THR A 21 11.67 -8.69 2.36
C THR A 21 11.90 -8.08 0.98
N TYR A 22 11.60 -6.79 0.80
CA TYR A 22 11.90 -6.08 -0.43
C TYR A 22 13.40 -6.07 -0.72
N ASP A 23 14.22 -5.71 0.27
CA ASP A 23 15.66 -5.56 0.10
C ASP A 23 16.35 -6.88 -0.26
N ARG A 24 15.95 -7.99 0.41
CA ARG A 24 16.46 -9.34 0.12
C ARG A 24 16.15 -9.80 -1.31
N ARG A 25 14.92 -9.56 -1.81
CA ARG A 25 14.57 -9.95 -3.18
C ARG A 25 15.26 -9.12 -4.26
N HIS A 26 15.85 -7.97 -3.88
CA HIS A 26 16.67 -7.13 -4.77
C HIS A 26 18.17 -7.39 -4.64
N GLY A 27 18.55 -8.41 -3.90
CA GLY A 27 19.86 -9.03 -3.89
C GLY A 27 20.84 -8.44 -2.87
N TRP A 28 21.94 -9.15 -2.75
CA TRP A 28 23.04 -8.88 -1.86
C TRP A 28 23.93 -7.74 -2.34
N ARG A 29 24.27 -6.81 -1.46
CA ARG A 29 25.12 -5.64 -1.77
C ARG A 29 26.61 -5.86 -1.50
N GLY A 30 26.97 -7.02 -0.95
CA GLY A 30 28.33 -7.32 -0.52
C GLY A 30 28.56 -7.13 0.97
N ALA A 31 29.73 -7.53 1.44
CA ALA A 31 30.17 -7.30 2.80
C ALA A 31 30.18 -5.80 3.13
N ILE A 32 29.95 -5.45 4.40
CA ILE A 32 29.96 -4.05 4.86
C ILE A 32 31.38 -3.50 4.96
N SER A 33 32.36 -4.37 5.16
CA SER A 33 33.78 -4.09 5.18
C SER A 33 34.58 -5.38 4.97
N THR A 34 35.89 -5.26 4.89
CA THR A 34 36.83 -6.40 4.95
C THR A 34 37.88 -6.11 5.99
N LEU A 35 38.38 -7.14 6.64
CA LEU A 35 39.51 -7.04 7.56
C LEU A 35 40.53 -8.18 7.27
N PRO A 36 41.85 -7.93 7.47
CA PRO A 36 42.85 -8.98 7.37
C PRO A 36 42.63 -10.00 8.47
N LEU A 37 42.80 -11.29 8.13
CA LEU A 37 42.73 -12.39 9.10
C LEU A 37 44.13 -12.70 9.66
N ASP A 38 44.77 -11.69 10.24
CA ASP A 38 46.03 -11.83 11.01
C ASP A 38 45.77 -12.17 12.47
N ASP A 39 46.80 -12.29 13.28
CA ASP A 39 46.68 -12.61 14.71
C ASP A 39 45.82 -11.58 15.49
N ASN A 40 45.61 -10.38 14.96
CA ASN A 40 44.84 -9.30 15.58
C ASN A 40 43.44 -9.10 15.00
N TRP A 41 42.96 -10.02 14.13
CA TRP A 41 41.67 -9.87 13.47
C TRP A 41 40.50 -9.66 14.44
N PHE A 42 40.51 -10.36 15.56
CA PHE A 42 39.46 -10.28 16.58
C PHE A 42 39.43 -8.90 17.24
N ASP A 43 40.60 -8.34 17.63
CA ASP A 43 40.69 -6.99 18.20
C ASP A 43 40.22 -5.93 17.20
N SER A 44 40.46 -6.15 15.91
CA SER A 44 40.01 -5.29 14.83
C SER A 44 38.50 -5.37 14.68
N LEU A 45 37.91 -6.57 14.72
CA LEU A 45 36.46 -6.78 14.67
C LEU A 45 35.77 -6.19 15.92
N LYS A 46 36.35 -6.38 17.12
CA LYS A 46 35.81 -5.85 18.37
C LYS A 46 35.70 -4.32 18.36
N LYS A 47 36.64 -3.64 17.70
CA LYS A 47 36.65 -2.17 17.54
C LYS A 47 35.73 -1.68 16.41
N TYR A 48 35.21 -2.57 15.57
CA TYR A 48 34.33 -2.21 14.46
C TYR A 48 33.02 -1.62 14.97
N LYS A 49 32.70 -0.40 14.57
CA LYS A 49 31.42 0.25 14.95
C LYS A 49 30.28 -0.31 14.13
N PRO A 50 29.25 -0.90 14.76
CA PRO A 50 28.07 -1.36 14.03
C PRO A 50 27.43 -0.22 13.23
N PRO A 51 26.96 -0.48 12.01
CA PRO A 51 26.23 0.52 11.23
C PRO A 51 24.89 0.86 11.89
N LEU A 52 24.44 2.09 11.68
CA LEU A 52 23.12 2.54 12.18
C LEU A 52 22.00 1.68 11.58
N GLY A 53 20.99 1.38 12.39
CA GLY A 53 19.86 0.55 12.00
C GLY A 53 20.16 -0.95 12.02
N ILE A 54 21.18 -1.37 12.76
CA ILE A 54 21.53 -2.79 12.89
C ILE A 54 20.43 -3.62 13.55
N LEU A 55 19.65 -3.03 14.46
CA LEU A 55 18.57 -3.66 15.23
C LEU A 55 19.08 -4.91 15.98
N ASP A 56 18.46 -6.06 15.75
CA ASP A 56 18.75 -7.37 16.34
C ASP A 56 19.88 -8.15 15.62
N ARG A 57 20.55 -7.53 14.65
CA ARG A 57 21.67 -8.14 13.93
C ARG A 57 22.96 -8.02 14.71
N GLN A 58 23.87 -8.93 14.43
CA GLN A 58 25.22 -8.94 14.99
C GLN A 58 26.24 -8.74 13.86
N ILE A 59 27.40 -8.18 14.21
CA ILE A 59 28.54 -8.07 13.30
C ILE A 59 29.39 -9.33 13.43
N ALA A 60 29.74 -9.91 12.29
CA ALA A 60 30.61 -11.08 12.22
C ALA A 60 31.68 -10.92 11.14
N ALA A 61 32.87 -11.49 11.39
CA ALA A 61 33.89 -11.68 10.39
C ALA A 61 33.85 -13.12 9.86
N VAL A 62 33.94 -13.27 8.54
CA VAL A 62 34.06 -14.58 7.90
C VAL A 62 35.50 -15.07 8.05
N ILE A 63 35.70 -16.14 8.81
CA ILE A 63 37.05 -16.69 9.11
C ILE A 63 37.48 -17.66 8.02
N ARG A 64 36.57 -18.55 7.60
CA ARG A 64 36.80 -19.59 6.59
C ARG A 64 35.53 -19.93 5.86
N THR A 65 35.65 -20.27 4.60
CA THR A 65 34.54 -20.75 3.77
C THR A 65 34.81 -22.16 3.24
N THR A 66 33.74 -22.93 3.12
CA THR A 66 33.65 -24.17 2.36
C THR A 66 32.50 -24.02 1.35
N PRO A 67 32.30 -24.91 0.39
CA PRO A 67 31.15 -24.79 -0.52
C PRO A 67 29.79 -24.75 0.19
N LYS A 68 29.66 -25.34 1.37
CA LYS A 68 28.39 -25.48 2.12
C LYS A 68 28.27 -24.59 3.34
N VAL A 69 29.38 -24.13 3.95
CA VAL A 69 29.36 -23.43 5.24
C VAL A 69 30.41 -22.33 5.25
N ALA A 70 30.04 -21.14 5.75
CA ALA A 70 30.97 -20.11 6.24
C ALA A 70 31.09 -20.20 7.76
N TYR A 71 32.30 -20.23 8.27
CA TYR A 71 32.60 -20.13 9.69
C TYR A 71 32.86 -18.66 10.01
N ILE A 72 32.23 -18.17 11.07
CA ILE A 72 32.25 -16.76 11.43
C ILE A 72 32.71 -16.58 12.89
N GLY A 73 33.36 -15.46 13.17
CA GLY A 73 33.62 -14.98 14.52
C GLY A 73 32.85 -13.70 14.78
N LEU A 74 32.24 -13.59 15.96
CA LEU A 74 31.42 -12.45 16.36
C LEU A 74 32.23 -11.48 17.27
N GLN A 75 31.69 -10.29 17.48
CA GLN A 75 32.35 -9.24 18.28
C GLN A 75 32.45 -9.58 19.77
N ASP A 76 31.62 -10.48 20.28
CA ASP A 76 31.65 -10.97 21.67
C ASP A 76 32.66 -12.10 21.88
N GLY A 77 33.37 -12.54 20.83
CA GLY A 77 34.36 -13.62 20.88
C GLY A 77 33.76 -14.99 20.64
N THR A 78 32.48 -15.11 20.42
CA THR A 78 31.85 -16.39 20.07
C THR A 78 32.04 -16.72 18.59
N TYR A 79 31.93 -18.01 18.26
CA TYR A 79 32.03 -18.52 16.91
C TYR A 79 30.67 -19.08 16.45
N GLY A 80 30.42 -19.00 15.17
CA GLY A 80 29.22 -19.52 14.57
C GLY A 80 29.40 -19.97 13.13
N SER A 81 28.29 -20.34 12.51
CA SER A 81 28.28 -20.80 11.13
C SER A 81 27.09 -20.24 10.35
N ILE A 82 27.31 -19.96 9.06
CA ILE A 82 26.26 -19.64 8.09
C ILE A 82 26.25 -20.75 7.07
N HIS A 83 25.16 -21.51 7.00
CA HIS A 83 24.99 -22.55 6.01
C HIS A 83 24.53 -21.97 4.68
N PHE A 84 24.81 -22.67 3.57
CA PHE A 84 24.41 -22.24 2.23
C PHE A 84 22.91 -21.94 2.14
N GLU A 85 22.06 -22.72 2.81
CA GLU A 85 20.62 -22.51 2.86
C GLU A 85 20.21 -21.14 3.46
N ASP A 86 21.02 -20.61 4.37
CA ASP A 86 20.76 -19.37 5.09
C ASP A 86 21.29 -18.12 4.36
N LEU A 87 21.98 -18.33 3.22
CA LEU A 87 22.51 -17.27 2.38
C LEU A 87 22.19 -17.42 0.88
N LYS A 88 21.49 -18.47 0.45
CA LYS A 88 21.14 -18.71 -0.97
C LYS A 88 20.31 -17.59 -1.62
N TRP A 89 19.67 -16.74 -0.83
CA TRP A 89 18.97 -15.55 -1.29
C TRP A 89 19.93 -14.47 -1.82
N ALA A 90 21.21 -14.50 -1.41
CA ALA A 90 22.19 -13.44 -1.58
C ALA A 90 22.76 -13.38 -3.02
N ARG A 91 21.85 -13.28 -4.00
CA ARG A 91 22.18 -13.03 -5.40
C ARG A 91 22.77 -11.63 -5.54
N LYS A 92 23.82 -11.46 -6.33
CA LYS A 92 24.47 -10.16 -6.52
C LYS A 92 23.49 -9.10 -7.04
N ARG A 93 23.40 -7.96 -6.36
CA ARG A 93 22.60 -6.82 -6.81
C ARG A 93 23.22 -6.18 -8.04
N LEU A 94 22.39 -5.85 -9.03
CA LEU A 94 22.74 -5.21 -10.28
C LEU A 94 22.08 -3.81 -10.40
N LYS A 95 22.47 -3.04 -11.42
CA LYS A 95 21.86 -1.73 -11.70
C LYS A 95 20.34 -1.84 -11.90
N ARG A 96 19.60 -0.76 -11.55
CA ARG A 96 18.14 -0.63 -11.65
C ARG A 96 17.38 -1.75 -10.90
N GLN A 97 17.88 -2.14 -9.73
CA GLN A 97 17.27 -3.15 -8.84
C GLN A 97 17.15 -4.55 -9.47
N ARG A 98 17.90 -4.86 -10.51
CA ARG A 98 18.00 -6.23 -11.03
C ARG A 98 18.93 -7.07 -10.16
N ILE A 99 18.82 -8.38 -10.27
CA ILE A 99 19.62 -9.36 -9.54
C ILE A 99 20.39 -10.27 -10.51
N GLY A 100 21.55 -10.72 -10.07
CA GLY A 100 22.40 -11.67 -10.78
C GLY A 100 21.88 -13.12 -10.70
N PRO A 101 22.67 -14.09 -11.19
CA PRO A 101 22.36 -15.51 -11.06
C PRO A 101 22.31 -15.93 -9.59
N SER A 102 21.65 -17.06 -9.32
CA SER A 102 21.65 -17.67 -7.98
C SER A 102 23.03 -18.19 -7.64
N PRO A 103 23.53 -17.98 -6.38
CA PRO A 103 24.78 -18.59 -5.93
C PRO A 103 24.63 -20.11 -5.90
N LYS A 104 25.76 -20.81 -6.12
CA LYS A 104 25.85 -22.29 -6.08
C LYS A 104 26.60 -22.78 -4.86
N SER A 105 27.36 -21.92 -4.24
CA SER A 105 28.18 -22.19 -3.05
C SER A 105 28.28 -20.96 -2.16
N VAL A 106 28.72 -21.15 -0.92
CA VAL A 106 29.01 -20.07 0.01
C VAL A 106 30.08 -19.12 -0.56
N SER A 107 31.08 -19.67 -1.23
CA SER A 107 32.21 -18.91 -1.80
C SER A 107 31.80 -17.99 -2.96
N ASP A 108 30.60 -18.16 -3.55
CA ASP A 108 30.06 -17.23 -4.54
C ASP A 108 29.56 -15.92 -3.90
N VAL A 109 29.38 -15.92 -2.56
CA VAL A 109 28.77 -14.82 -1.80
C VAL A 109 29.72 -14.22 -0.80
N LEU A 110 30.48 -15.04 -0.08
CA LEU A 110 31.34 -14.66 1.04
C LEU A 110 32.77 -15.12 0.81
N SER A 111 33.71 -14.26 1.23
CA SER A 111 35.16 -14.54 1.24
C SER A 111 35.70 -14.42 2.66
N PRO A 112 36.77 -15.15 3.01
CA PRO A 112 37.48 -14.94 4.28
C PRO A 112 37.92 -13.49 4.42
N GLY A 113 37.72 -12.91 5.61
CA GLY A 113 37.96 -11.50 5.90
C GLY A 113 36.75 -10.60 5.69
N ASP A 114 35.67 -11.04 5.05
CA ASP A 114 34.44 -10.26 4.92
C ASP A 114 33.82 -9.98 6.29
N VAL A 115 33.47 -8.71 6.54
CA VAL A 115 32.67 -8.30 7.68
C VAL A 115 31.23 -8.16 7.23
N VAL A 116 30.33 -8.89 7.89
CA VAL A 116 28.92 -9.01 7.50
C VAL A 116 28.00 -8.80 8.70
N THR A 117 26.73 -8.53 8.42
CA THR A 117 25.68 -8.60 9.43
C THR A 117 25.01 -9.97 9.37
N VAL A 118 24.75 -10.52 10.54
CA VAL A 118 24.11 -11.82 10.70
C VAL A 118 22.99 -11.75 11.75
N ARG A 119 22.02 -12.66 11.63
CA ARG A 119 20.95 -12.85 12.62
C ARG A 119 21.02 -14.27 13.14
N GLU A 120 21.03 -14.44 14.47
CA GLU A 120 21.02 -15.76 15.08
C GLU A 120 19.73 -16.51 14.73
N LEU A 121 19.85 -17.76 14.37
CA LEU A 121 18.72 -18.64 14.11
C LEU A 121 18.42 -19.46 15.38
N PRO A 122 17.14 -19.75 15.65
CA PRO A 122 16.77 -20.63 16.76
C PRO A 122 17.53 -21.95 16.68
N ASN A 123 18.11 -22.36 17.79
CA ASN A 123 18.80 -23.65 17.88
C ASN A 123 17.74 -24.77 17.85
N ILE A 124 17.67 -25.52 16.75
CA ILE A 124 16.68 -26.61 16.58
C ILE A 124 17.07 -27.84 17.42
N GLN A 125 18.31 -27.91 17.93
CA GLN A 125 18.84 -29.00 18.73
C GLN A 125 19.38 -28.45 20.06
N GLU A 126 18.46 -28.13 20.99
CA GLU A 126 18.79 -27.62 22.32
C GLU A 126 19.64 -28.59 23.18
N ASP A 127 19.73 -29.87 22.82
CA ASP A 127 20.29 -30.93 23.66
C ASP A 127 21.76 -31.30 23.34
N ILE A 128 22.42 -30.62 22.39
CA ILE A 128 23.83 -30.92 22.09
C ILE A 128 24.71 -29.73 22.55
N PRO A 129 25.38 -29.86 23.69
CA PRO A 129 26.40 -28.87 24.10
C PRO A 129 27.48 -28.80 23.01
N ASP A 130 28.02 -27.60 22.75
CA ASP A 130 29.14 -27.34 21.82
C ASP A 130 28.83 -27.35 20.30
N LEU A 131 27.57 -27.40 19.85
CA LEU A 131 27.32 -27.10 18.47
C LEU A 131 27.52 -25.60 18.16
N PRO A 132 28.29 -25.23 17.13
CA PRO A 132 28.45 -23.83 16.76
C PRO A 132 27.10 -23.23 16.42
N ARG A 133 26.76 -22.08 17.03
CA ARG A 133 25.53 -21.35 16.79
C ARG A 133 25.35 -21.11 15.29
N ARG A 134 24.10 -21.25 14.84
CA ARG A 134 23.75 -21.06 13.43
C ARG A 134 23.19 -19.66 13.20
N TYR A 135 23.65 -19.05 12.14
CA TYR A 135 23.26 -17.70 11.75
C TYR A 135 22.77 -17.66 10.31
N SER A 136 21.86 -16.75 10.01
CA SER A 136 21.55 -16.35 8.64
C SER A 136 22.36 -15.12 8.24
N LEU A 137 22.81 -15.08 6.98
CA LEU A 137 23.34 -13.87 6.39
C LEU A 137 22.22 -12.84 6.27
N ASP A 138 22.47 -11.61 6.70
CA ASP A 138 21.48 -10.54 6.62
C ASP A 138 22.12 -9.23 6.14
N GLN A 139 21.28 -8.25 5.82
CA GLN A 139 21.70 -6.90 5.46
C GLN A 139 20.67 -5.87 5.91
N ILE A 140 21.14 -4.70 6.32
CA ILE A 140 20.27 -3.58 6.68
C ILE A 140 19.63 -3.06 5.39
N PRO A 141 18.28 -2.94 5.30
CA PRO A 141 17.64 -2.44 4.09
C PRO A 141 18.12 -1.04 3.71
N ASN A 142 18.34 -0.78 2.42
CA ASN A 142 18.69 0.56 1.94
C ASN A 142 17.48 1.33 1.39
N ILE A 143 16.33 0.71 1.43
CA ILE A 143 15.02 1.34 1.18
C ILE A 143 14.42 1.77 2.50
N ASP A 144 13.47 2.68 2.44
CA ASP A 144 12.72 3.11 3.60
C ASP A 144 11.22 3.16 3.32
N GLY A 145 10.43 3.46 4.32
CA GLY A 145 9.00 3.50 4.22
C GLY A 145 8.35 4.10 5.44
N ALA A 146 7.04 4.03 5.49
CA ALA A 146 6.25 4.49 6.62
C ALA A 146 4.94 3.73 6.71
N LEU A 147 4.42 3.62 7.94
CA LEU A 147 3.10 3.09 8.24
C LEU A 147 2.41 3.98 9.25
N VAL A 148 1.14 4.28 9.04
CA VAL A 148 0.29 4.98 10.02
C VAL A 148 -1.06 4.28 10.12
N ALA A 149 -1.55 4.14 11.36
CA ALA A 149 -2.85 3.55 11.67
C ALA A 149 -3.71 4.56 12.43
N ILE A 150 -4.92 4.82 11.95
CA ILE A 150 -5.83 5.85 12.46
C ILE A 150 -7.18 5.21 12.79
N ASP A 151 -7.73 5.54 13.96
CA ASP A 151 -9.14 5.30 14.27
C ASP A 151 -10.01 6.23 13.40
N PRO A 152 -10.80 5.70 12.44
CA PRO A 152 -11.58 6.52 11.53
C PRO A 152 -12.70 7.30 12.23
N HIS A 153 -13.14 6.87 13.41
CA HIS A 153 -14.26 7.49 14.12
C HIS A 153 -13.82 8.70 14.94
N THR A 154 -12.61 8.66 15.50
CA THR A 154 -12.10 9.72 16.39
C THR A 154 -10.98 10.55 15.78
N GLY A 155 -10.25 10.02 14.82
CA GLY A 155 -9.04 10.63 14.26
C GLY A 155 -7.78 10.34 15.10
N ARG A 156 -7.89 9.52 16.16
CA ARG A 156 -6.73 9.14 16.98
C ARG A 156 -5.72 8.37 16.15
N VAL A 157 -4.47 8.80 16.13
CA VAL A 157 -3.37 8.03 15.55
C VAL A 157 -2.97 6.96 16.57
N LEU A 158 -3.23 5.69 16.23
CA LEU A 158 -3.03 4.55 17.12
C LEU A 158 -1.64 3.94 16.98
N ALA A 159 -1.03 4.04 15.79
CA ALA A 159 0.35 3.64 15.55
C ALA A 159 0.96 4.49 14.44
N MET A 160 2.27 4.77 14.53
CA MET A 160 3.00 5.54 13.53
C MET A 160 4.46 5.10 13.49
N SER A 161 4.87 4.48 12.39
CA SER A 161 6.24 4.11 12.10
C SER A 161 6.75 4.94 10.92
N GLY A 162 7.71 5.84 11.15
CA GLY A 162 8.17 6.82 10.17
C GLY A 162 9.39 6.39 9.36
N GLY A 163 9.92 5.18 9.60
CA GLY A 163 11.10 4.63 8.94
C GLY A 163 11.51 3.28 9.49
N TYR A 164 12.55 2.70 8.89
CA TYR A 164 13.09 1.41 9.31
C TYR A 164 13.67 1.45 10.74
N SER A 165 14.41 2.51 11.08
CA SER A 165 15.03 2.70 12.38
C SER A 165 15.27 4.19 12.64
N ALA A 166 14.92 4.66 13.85
CA ALA A 166 15.16 6.02 14.28
C ALA A 166 16.66 6.35 14.43
N ASP A 167 17.49 5.37 14.76
CA ASP A 167 18.94 5.52 14.84
C ASP A 167 19.55 5.87 13.48
N ARG A 168 18.99 5.28 12.41
CA ARG A 168 19.44 5.50 11.04
C ARG A 168 18.96 6.82 10.49
N SER A 169 17.71 7.18 10.77
CA SER A 169 17.08 8.40 10.27
C SER A 169 15.97 8.86 11.21
N GLN A 170 16.07 10.11 11.69
CA GLN A 170 15.01 10.77 12.44
C GLN A 170 13.94 11.41 11.53
N PHE A 171 14.11 11.34 10.21
CA PHE A 171 13.14 11.83 9.23
C PHE A 171 11.87 10.96 9.24
N ASN A 172 10.79 11.53 9.77
CA ASN A 172 9.50 10.84 9.87
C ASN A 172 8.73 10.94 8.55
N ARG A 173 8.71 9.86 7.78
CA ARG A 173 8.08 9.81 6.46
C ARG A 173 6.56 9.81 6.49
N VAL A 174 5.95 9.63 7.67
CA VAL A 174 4.50 9.78 7.82
C VAL A 174 4.06 11.23 7.69
N THR A 175 4.84 12.17 8.27
CA THR A 175 4.46 13.57 8.43
C THR A 175 5.32 14.55 7.63
N GLN A 176 6.56 14.15 7.26
CA GLN A 176 7.54 15.06 6.67
C GLN A 176 7.80 14.77 5.18
N ALA A 177 7.57 13.54 4.70
CA ALA A 177 7.77 13.19 3.31
C ALA A 177 6.57 13.60 2.46
N ASN A 178 6.74 14.62 1.61
CA ASN A 178 5.79 14.95 0.56
C ASN A 178 6.13 14.15 -0.69
N ARG A 179 5.24 13.25 -1.10
CA ARG A 179 5.46 12.32 -2.21
C ARG A 179 4.18 12.17 -3.04
N GLN A 180 4.34 11.86 -4.31
CA GLN A 180 3.21 11.63 -5.21
C GLN A 180 2.45 10.35 -4.80
N PRO A 181 1.14 10.41 -4.52
CA PRO A 181 0.35 9.22 -4.16
C PRO A 181 0.07 8.30 -5.37
N GLY A 182 0.28 8.81 -6.58
CA GLY A 182 -0.09 8.10 -7.79
C GLY A 182 -1.56 7.67 -7.74
N SER A 183 -1.85 6.45 -8.15
CA SER A 183 -3.23 5.94 -8.21
C SER A 183 -3.97 5.87 -6.86
N ALA A 184 -3.31 6.12 -5.72
CA ALA A 184 -4.01 6.18 -4.43
C ALA A 184 -4.93 7.41 -4.30
N ILE A 185 -4.81 8.40 -5.19
CA ILE A 185 -5.73 9.56 -5.26
C ILE A 185 -7.07 9.22 -5.94
N LYS A 186 -7.12 8.18 -6.77
CA LYS A 186 -8.29 7.85 -7.62
C LYS A 186 -9.63 7.73 -6.90
N PRO A 187 -9.74 7.23 -5.66
CA PRO A 187 -11.03 7.19 -4.97
C PRO A 187 -11.75 8.54 -4.94
N PHE A 188 -11.04 9.66 -4.85
CA PHE A 188 -11.65 11.00 -4.81
C PHE A 188 -12.16 11.44 -6.18
N ILE A 189 -11.51 11.03 -7.27
CA ILE A 189 -11.97 11.23 -8.65
C ILE A 189 -13.26 10.42 -8.88
N TYR A 190 -13.28 9.17 -8.45
CA TYR A 190 -14.43 8.30 -8.59
C TYR A 190 -15.60 8.72 -7.69
N LEU A 191 -15.33 9.27 -6.50
CA LEU A 191 -16.36 9.90 -5.67
C LEU A 191 -17.00 11.11 -6.36
N SER A 192 -16.18 11.98 -6.95
CA SER A 192 -16.65 13.13 -7.71
C SER A 192 -17.55 12.69 -8.90
N ALA A 193 -17.24 11.55 -9.53
CA ALA A 193 -18.05 10.99 -10.59
C ALA A 193 -19.42 10.48 -10.08
N LEU A 194 -19.43 9.77 -8.96
CA LEU A 194 -20.66 9.31 -8.31
C LEU A 194 -21.54 10.50 -7.92
N GLU A 195 -20.97 11.54 -7.35
CA GLU A 195 -21.67 12.79 -6.99
C GLU A 195 -22.17 13.57 -8.22
N ALA A 196 -21.55 13.36 -9.39
CA ALA A 196 -22.02 13.91 -10.67
C ALA A 196 -23.14 13.08 -11.32
N GLY A 197 -23.66 12.04 -10.63
CA GLY A 197 -24.79 11.21 -11.10
C GLY A 197 -24.37 9.94 -11.84
N HIS A 198 -23.08 9.64 -11.92
CA HIS A 198 -22.62 8.36 -12.48
C HIS A 198 -22.76 7.23 -11.47
N THR A 199 -22.78 5.99 -11.96
CA THR A 199 -22.92 4.80 -11.14
C THR A 199 -21.67 3.91 -11.24
N PRO A 200 -21.44 2.97 -10.34
CA PRO A 200 -20.37 2.00 -10.49
C PRO A 200 -20.41 1.20 -11.79
N ALA A 201 -21.58 1.09 -12.40
CA ALA A 201 -21.82 0.39 -13.68
C ALA A 201 -21.68 1.29 -14.92
N THR A 202 -21.56 2.62 -14.78
CA THR A 202 -21.36 3.54 -15.90
C THR A 202 -20.18 3.12 -16.76
N LEU A 203 -20.38 3.00 -18.07
CA LEU A 203 -19.35 2.59 -19.01
C LEU A 203 -18.40 3.75 -19.34
N ILE A 204 -17.11 3.49 -19.29
CA ILE A 204 -16.04 4.43 -19.65
C ILE A 204 -15.13 3.74 -20.66
N LEU A 205 -14.78 4.44 -21.73
CA LEU A 205 -13.93 3.91 -22.79
C LEU A 205 -12.46 3.82 -22.32
N ASP A 206 -11.92 2.61 -22.25
CA ASP A 206 -10.49 2.37 -22.02
C ASP A 206 -9.77 2.25 -23.38
N ALA A 207 -9.42 3.38 -23.98
CA ALA A 207 -8.73 3.50 -25.26
C ALA A 207 -7.73 4.66 -25.22
N PRO A 208 -6.78 4.76 -26.14
CA PRO A 208 -5.78 5.83 -26.17
C PRO A 208 -6.43 7.22 -26.06
N VAL A 209 -5.81 8.10 -25.29
CA VAL A 209 -6.20 9.50 -25.15
C VAL A 209 -4.96 10.37 -25.36
N VAL A 210 -5.15 11.51 -26.01
CA VAL A 210 -4.10 12.50 -26.23
C VAL A 210 -4.60 13.82 -25.68
N VAL A 211 -3.86 14.38 -24.73
CA VAL A 211 -4.19 15.67 -24.11
C VAL A 211 -3.16 16.69 -24.53
N ASN A 212 -3.58 17.81 -25.08
CA ASN A 212 -2.70 18.93 -25.35
C ASN A 212 -2.54 19.76 -24.05
N ILE A 213 -1.33 19.76 -23.48
CA ILE A 213 -1.01 20.55 -22.29
C ILE A 213 -0.34 21.85 -22.77
N PRO A 214 -0.97 23.02 -22.54
CA PRO A 214 -0.37 24.30 -22.91
C PRO A 214 1.04 24.46 -22.33
N GLY A 215 2.01 24.77 -23.19
CA GLY A 215 3.42 24.92 -22.79
C GLY A 215 4.24 23.63 -22.68
N TYR A 216 3.60 22.44 -22.69
CA TYR A 216 4.28 21.14 -22.57
C TYR A 216 4.07 20.21 -23.78
N GLY A 217 3.09 20.52 -24.66
CA GLY A 217 2.79 19.72 -25.83
C GLY A 217 1.84 18.54 -25.56
N LEU A 218 1.90 17.52 -26.42
CA LEU A 218 0.99 16.38 -26.40
C LEU A 218 1.35 15.37 -25.32
N TRP A 219 0.50 15.21 -24.34
CA TRP A 219 0.59 14.17 -23.31
C TRP A 219 -0.21 12.93 -23.71
N LYS A 220 0.43 11.76 -23.70
CA LYS A 220 -0.16 10.47 -24.07
C LYS A 220 -0.08 9.50 -22.87
N PRO A 221 -1.01 9.58 -21.93
CA PRO A 221 -1.04 8.64 -20.80
C PRO A 221 -1.28 7.21 -21.28
N GLN A 222 -0.84 6.24 -20.47
CA GLN A 222 -1.00 4.82 -20.75
C GLN A 222 -1.45 4.09 -19.48
N ASN A 223 -2.14 2.95 -19.65
CA ASN A 223 -2.33 2.01 -18.56
C ASN A 223 -0.99 1.40 -18.14
N TYR A 224 -0.86 1.01 -16.87
CA TYR A 224 0.37 0.38 -16.36
C TYR A 224 0.72 -0.91 -17.12
N SER A 225 -0.29 -1.67 -17.57
CA SER A 225 -0.12 -2.86 -18.40
C SER A 225 0.30 -2.57 -19.84
N GLY A 226 0.21 -1.33 -20.32
CA GLY A 226 0.35 -0.97 -21.72
C GLY A 226 -0.82 -1.40 -22.61
N LYS A 227 -1.80 -2.14 -22.07
CA LYS A 227 -2.97 -2.66 -22.80
C LYS A 227 -4.16 -1.68 -22.73
N ILE A 228 -5.06 -1.80 -23.69
CA ILE A 228 -6.37 -1.13 -23.74
C ILE A 228 -7.47 -2.20 -23.70
N TYR A 229 -8.65 -1.85 -23.17
CA TYR A 229 -9.68 -2.86 -22.86
C TYR A 229 -11.09 -2.47 -23.38
N GLY A 230 -11.22 -1.34 -24.08
CA GLY A 230 -12.50 -0.87 -24.60
C GLY A 230 -13.46 -0.36 -23.51
N PRO A 231 -14.76 -0.25 -23.82
CA PRO A 231 -15.78 0.17 -22.85
C PRO A 231 -15.80 -0.77 -21.65
N SER A 232 -15.68 -0.20 -20.46
CA SER A 232 -15.64 -0.99 -19.22
C SER A 232 -16.39 -0.25 -18.12
N PRO A 233 -17.06 -0.96 -17.18
CA PRO A 233 -17.72 -0.34 -16.03
C PRO A 233 -16.76 0.46 -15.17
N MET A 234 -17.23 1.56 -14.62
CA MET A 234 -16.46 2.45 -13.73
C MET A 234 -15.83 1.68 -12.57
N ARG A 235 -16.53 0.69 -12.00
CA ARG A 235 -15.99 -0.24 -10.99
C ARG A 235 -14.68 -0.88 -11.42
N ILE A 236 -14.62 -1.43 -12.63
CA ILE A 236 -13.43 -2.10 -13.17
C ILE A 236 -12.26 -1.10 -13.31
N GLY A 237 -12.56 0.13 -13.72
CA GLY A 237 -11.57 1.22 -13.78
C GLY A 237 -10.87 1.46 -12.43
N LEU A 238 -11.62 1.46 -11.32
CA LEU A 238 -11.04 1.62 -9.98
C LEU A 238 -10.34 0.34 -9.50
N GLU A 239 -10.98 -0.82 -9.65
CA GLU A 239 -10.46 -2.12 -9.20
C GLU A 239 -9.13 -2.47 -9.88
N LYS A 240 -9.05 -2.29 -11.19
CA LYS A 240 -7.85 -2.55 -11.99
C LYS A 240 -6.94 -1.31 -12.11
N SER A 241 -7.34 -0.20 -11.50
CA SER A 241 -6.56 1.06 -11.48
C SER A 241 -6.22 1.61 -12.86
N ARG A 242 -7.15 1.53 -13.83
CA ARG A 242 -6.94 1.92 -15.23
C ARG A 242 -6.76 3.44 -15.36
N ASN A 243 -5.68 3.87 -15.99
CA ASN A 243 -5.34 5.29 -16.12
C ASN A 243 -6.20 5.98 -17.19
N LEU A 244 -6.39 5.33 -18.34
CA LEU A 244 -7.12 5.93 -19.47
C LEU A 244 -8.58 6.20 -19.12
N MET A 245 -9.21 5.27 -18.42
CA MET A 245 -10.57 5.47 -17.89
C MET A 245 -10.62 6.63 -16.89
N THR A 246 -9.63 6.73 -16.00
CA THR A 246 -9.59 7.80 -14.99
C THR A 246 -9.40 9.18 -15.62
N ILE A 247 -8.56 9.29 -16.65
CA ILE A 247 -8.35 10.56 -17.37
C ILE A 247 -9.63 10.99 -18.09
N ARG A 248 -10.31 10.08 -18.83
CA ARG A 248 -11.57 10.38 -19.49
C ARG A 248 -12.64 10.82 -18.49
N LEU A 249 -12.72 10.12 -17.37
CA LEU A 249 -13.64 10.47 -16.30
C LEU A 249 -13.35 11.87 -15.76
N ALA A 250 -12.07 12.20 -15.53
CA ALA A 250 -11.64 13.51 -15.04
C ALA A 250 -11.90 14.62 -16.07
N GLU A 251 -11.69 14.36 -17.34
CA GLU A 251 -11.99 15.30 -18.43
C GLU A 251 -13.51 15.55 -18.54
N TYR A 252 -14.31 14.50 -18.44
CA TYR A 252 -15.77 14.57 -18.53
C TYR A 252 -16.40 15.34 -17.36
N ILE A 253 -15.94 15.08 -16.11
CA ILE A 253 -16.46 15.72 -14.89
C ILE A 253 -15.95 17.16 -14.75
N GLY A 254 -14.74 17.43 -15.21
CA GLY A 254 -14.00 18.68 -15.00
C GLY A 254 -13.11 18.63 -13.75
N ILE A 255 -11.88 19.08 -13.91
CA ILE A 255 -10.86 19.00 -12.87
C ILE A 255 -11.21 19.83 -11.62
N ASP A 256 -11.91 20.95 -11.78
CA ASP A 256 -12.29 21.83 -10.68
C ASP A 256 -13.27 21.14 -9.71
N LYS A 257 -14.23 20.35 -10.22
CA LYS A 257 -15.13 19.55 -9.37
C LYS A 257 -14.36 18.49 -8.59
N ILE A 258 -13.36 17.87 -9.22
CA ILE A 258 -12.50 16.86 -8.59
C ILE A 258 -11.68 17.50 -7.48
N ILE A 259 -11.08 18.68 -7.73
CA ILE A 259 -10.33 19.43 -6.71
C ILE A 259 -11.25 19.83 -5.55
N SER A 260 -12.45 20.31 -5.84
CA SER A 260 -13.44 20.65 -4.81
C SER A 260 -13.84 19.44 -3.97
N THR A 261 -14.00 18.26 -4.58
CA THR A 261 -14.25 17.01 -3.86
C THR A 261 -13.04 16.64 -2.98
N ALA A 262 -11.82 16.67 -3.53
CA ALA A 262 -10.60 16.37 -2.79
C ALA A 262 -10.34 17.36 -1.63
N ASP A 263 -10.73 18.63 -1.79
CA ASP A 263 -10.56 19.67 -0.77
C ASP A 263 -11.39 19.41 0.48
N ARG A 264 -12.62 18.89 0.35
CA ARG A 264 -13.43 18.45 1.49
C ARG A 264 -12.73 17.40 2.36
N PHE A 265 -11.83 16.62 1.76
CA PHE A 265 -11.00 15.61 2.43
C PHE A 265 -9.61 16.14 2.84
N GLY A 266 -9.33 17.43 2.63
CA GLY A 266 -8.05 18.07 2.96
C GLY A 266 -6.93 17.83 1.94
N LEU A 267 -7.25 17.38 0.72
CA LEU A 267 -6.27 17.08 -0.34
C LEU A 267 -6.30 18.09 -1.50
N GLY A 268 -7.28 19.02 -1.54
CA GLY A 268 -7.48 19.91 -2.68
C GLY A 268 -6.29 20.83 -2.94
N GLN A 269 -5.69 21.39 -1.90
CA GLN A 269 -4.52 22.27 -2.02
C GLN A 269 -3.27 21.57 -2.56
N ARG A 270 -3.25 20.24 -2.58
CA ARG A 270 -2.15 19.41 -3.11
C ARG A 270 -2.34 19.09 -4.59
N MET A 271 -3.52 19.41 -5.15
CA MET A 271 -3.85 19.12 -6.56
C MET A 271 -3.72 20.40 -7.40
N ARG A 272 -3.07 20.29 -8.54
CA ARG A 272 -3.05 21.36 -9.56
C ARG A 272 -4.27 21.25 -10.47
N PRO A 273 -4.76 22.34 -11.07
CA PRO A 273 -5.90 22.31 -12.00
C PRO A 273 -5.48 21.77 -13.38
N GLU A 274 -4.95 20.55 -13.40
CA GLU A 274 -4.48 19.82 -14.58
C GLU A 274 -4.89 18.35 -14.50
N LEU A 275 -5.16 17.71 -15.64
CA LEU A 275 -5.60 16.31 -15.70
C LEU A 275 -4.61 15.32 -15.09
N GLY A 276 -3.31 15.67 -15.05
CA GLY A 276 -2.29 14.88 -14.38
C GLY A 276 -2.55 14.65 -12.89
N SER A 277 -3.23 15.60 -12.23
CA SER A 277 -3.63 15.50 -10.83
C SER A 277 -4.59 14.34 -10.57
N ALA A 278 -5.42 13.96 -11.56
CA ALA A 278 -6.28 12.78 -11.44
C ALA A 278 -5.51 11.45 -11.39
N LEU A 279 -4.25 11.44 -11.79
CA LEU A 279 -3.33 10.30 -11.65
C LEU A 279 -2.36 10.45 -10.47
N GLY A 280 -2.51 11.50 -9.66
CA GLY A 280 -1.74 11.72 -8.44
C GLY A 280 -0.37 12.34 -8.67
N SER A 281 -0.28 13.36 -9.55
CA SER A 281 0.94 14.15 -9.75
C SER A 281 1.22 15.14 -8.60
N GLY A 282 0.20 15.52 -7.81
CA GLY A 282 0.37 16.32 -6.60
C GLY A 282 1.03 15.53 -5.47
N GLU A 283 1.77 16.22 -4.61
CA GLU A 283 2.47 15.60 -3.49
C GLU A 283 1.65 15.71 -2.19
N VAL A 284 1.61 14.63 -1.42
CA VAL A 284 0.91 14.55 -0.13
C VAL A 284 1.79 13.82 0.89
N THR A 285 1.53 14.02 2.18
CA THR A 285 2.07 13.17 3.23
C THR A 285 1.23 11.90 3.39
N LEU A 286 1.84 10.86 3.97
CA LEU A 286 1.11 9.63 4.27
C LEU A 286 -0.03 9.90 5.27
N LEU A 287 0.19 10.79 6.25
CA LEU A 287 -0.82 11.16 7.23
C LEU A 287 -2.04 11.84 6.59
N GLU A 288 -1.82 12.82 5.68
CA GLU A 288 -2.91 13.51 4.97
C GLU A 288 -3.75 12.52 4.16
N LEU A 289 -3.09 11.67 3.36
CA LEU A 289 -3.79 10.70 2.52
C LEU A 289 -4.55 9.66 3.36
N THR A 290 -3.94 9.14 4.44
CA THR A 290 -4.58 8.16 5.32
C THR A 290 -5.77 8.77 6.06
N SER A 291 -5.67 10.04 6.49
CA SER A 291 -6.77 10.78 7.11
C SER A 291 -7.95 10.96 6.15
N ALA A 292 -7.69 11.25 4.88
CA ALA A 292 -8.73 11.34 3.85
C ALA A 292 -9.46 9.99 3.65
N TYR A 293 -8.72 8.88 3.68
CA TYR A 293 -9.34 7.54 3.61
C TYR A 293 -10.12 7.20 4.89
N ALA A 294 -9.68 7.66 6.06
CA ALA A 294 -10.42 7.49 7.30
C ALA A 294 -11.79 8.19 7.25
N MET A 295 -11.89 9.34 6.57
CA MET A 295 -13.18 9.99 6.32
C MET A 295 -14.09 9.19 5.38
N ILE A 296 -13.54 8.42 4.44
CA ILE A 296 -14.32 7.47 3.65
C ILE A 296 -14.78 6.30 4.53
N ALA A 297 -13.89 5.76 5.36
CA ALA A 297 -14.17 4.62 6.24
C ALA A 297 -15.30 4.90 7.25
N ASN A 298 -15.31 6.09 7.85
CA ASN A 298 -16.21 6.47 8.95
C ASN A 298 -17.63 6.91 8.52
N GLY A 299 -17.97 6.81 7.25
CA GLY A 299 -19.28 7.22 6.76
C GLY A 299 -19.32 8.59 6.09
N GLY A 300 -18.18 9.17 5.73
CA GLY A 300 -18.08 10.47 5.07
C GLY A 300 -18.13 11.65 6.03
N LEU A 301 -17.59 11.49 7.23
CA LEU A 301 -17.54 12.51 8.26
C LEU A 301 -16.11 13.04 8.42
N LYS A 302 -15.96 14.35 8.54
CA LYS A 302 -14.67 15.01 8.71
C LYS A 302 -14.00 14.59 10.01
N ILE A 303 -12.73 14.28 9.93
CA ILE A 303 -11.85 14.05 11.09
C ILE A 303 -10.55 14.83 10.93
N SER A 304 -9.93 15.13 12.06
CA SER A 304 -8.54 15.61 12.11
C SER A 304 -7.70 14.60 12.86
N PRO A 305 -6.54 14.19 12.32
CA PRO A 305 -5.67 13.27 13.03
C PRO A 305 -5.14 13.91 14.32
N SER A 306 -5.10 13.16 15.41
CA SER A 306 -4.60 13.61 16.70
C SER A 306 -3.65 12.60 17.32
N PHE A 307 -2.58 13.13 17.93
CA PHE A 307 -1.60 12.39 18.72
C PHE A 307 -1.81 12.58 20.23
N ILE A 308 -2.67 13.53 20.61
CA ILE A 308 -2.95 13.90 21.99
C ILE A 308 -4.42 13.66 22.29
N ASP A 309 -4.69 12.82 23.28
CA ASP A 309 -6.03 12.50 23.75
C ASP A 309 -6.50 13.52 24.80
N THR A 310 -5.67 13.70 25.83
CA THR A 310 -5.91 14.62 26.94
C THR A 310 -4.61 15.28 27.38
N VAL A 311 -4.72 16.49 27.89
CA VAL A 311 -3.64 17.19 28.59
C VAL A 311 -4.16 17.58 29.96
N HIS A 312 -3.39 17.28 31.00
CA HIS A 312 -3.66 17.67 32.37
C HIS A 312 -2.55 18.59 32.89
N ASP A 313 -2.90 19.51 33.78
CA ASP A 313 -1.92 20.29 34.50
C ASP A 313 -1.23 19.46 35.59
N ARG A 314 -0.26 20.10 36.30
CA ARG A 314 0.45 19.46 37.42
C ARG A 314 -0.45 19.08 38.60
N ASN A 315 -1.67 19.63 38.68
CA ASN A 315 -2.64 19.39 39.74
C ASN A 315 -3.68 18.32 39.32
N GLY A 316 -3.57 17.76 38.10
CA GLY A 316 -4.49 16.79 37.56
C GLY A 316 -5.73 17.38 36.88
N ASN A 317 -5.85 18.71 36.77
CA ASN A 317 -6.96 19.37 36.09
C ASN A 317 -6.86 19.16 34.58
N LEU A 318 -7.97 18.80 33.95
CA LEU A 318 -8.05 18.61 32.50
C LEU A 318 -7.97 19.97 31.79
N ILE A 319 -6.88 20.20 31.01
CA ILE A 319 -6.69 21.39 30.18
C ILE A 319 -7.23 21.19 28.77
N PHE A 320 -7.03 20.01 28.20
CA PHE A 320 -7.43 19.68 26.83
C PHE A 320 -7.94 18.25 26.74
N ARG A 321 -9.02 18.07 25.95
CA ARG A 321 -9.54 16.78 25.54
C ARG A 321 -9.88 16.82 24.05
N HIS A 322 -9.35 15.87 23.29
CA HIS A 322 -9.59 15.77 21.85
C HIS A 322 -11.07 15.48 21.53
N ASP A 323 -11.67 14.51 22.21
CA ASP A 323 -13.09 14.18 22.05
C ASP A 323 -13.93 14.88 23.13
N ASN A 324 -14.56 15.98 22.75
CA ASN A 324 -15.38 16.82 23.63
C ASN A 324 -16.87 16.44 23.62
N ARG A 325 -17.26 15.34 22.97
CA ARG A 325 -18.64 14.90 22.95
C ARG A 325 -19.12 14.55 24.37
N LYS A 326 -20.24 15.14 24.76
CA LYS A 326 -20.88 14.84 26.03
C LYS A 326 -22.00 13.84 25.78
N CYS A 327 -21.96 12.71 26.46
CA CYS A 327 -23.06 11.77 26.46
C CYS A 327 -24.09 12.22 27.48
N GLN A 328 -25.23 12.74 27.01
CA GLN A 328 -26.32 13.13 27.89
C GLN A 328 -27.08 11.93 28.45
N GLU A 329 -27.08 10.82 27.73
CA GLU A 329 -27.82 9.60 28.08
C GLU A 329 -26.97 8.57 28.84
N CYS A 330 -25.65 8.80 29.00
CA CYS A 330 -24.77 7.91 29.75
C CYS A 330 -24.94 8.01 31.28
N ILE A 331 -25.48 9.12 31.77
CA ILE A 331 -25.60 9.42 33.19
C ILE A 331 -26.97 10.06 33.41
N GLY A 332 -27.89 9.34 34.05
CA GLY A 332 -29.22 9.87 34.38
C GLY A 332 -30.28 8.78 34.56
N PRO A 333 -31.46 9.14 35.08
CA PRO A 333 -32.53 8.20 35.31
C PRO A 333 -33.11 7.54 34.04
N ASN A 334 -32.75 8.08 32.84
CA ASN A 334 -33.19 7.56 31.54
C ASN A 334 -32.09 6.76 30.81
N ALA A 335 -30.94 6.49 31.45
CA ALA A 335 -29.91 5.65 30.88
C ALA A 335 -30.40 4.19 30.81
N ASP A 336 -30.60 3.68 29.59
CA ASP A 336 -30.88 2.27 29.38
C ASP A 336 -29.57 1.47 29.38
N PRO A 337 -29.28 0.63 30.38
CA PRO A 337 -28.04 -0.13 30.43
C PRO A 337 -27.95 -1.20 29.34
N LEU A 338 -29.03 -1.48 28.60
CA LEU A 338 -29.06 -2.45 27.49
C LEU A 338 -28.87 -1.81 26.12
N MET A 339 -28.94 -0.48 26.02
CA MET A 339 -28.73 0.23 24.76
C MET A 339 -27.44 1.03 24.80
N PRO A 340 -26.54 0.88 23.80
CA PRO A 340 -25.37 1.73 23.71
C PRO A 340 -25.81 3.19 23.52
N PRO A 341 -25.27 4.14 24.31
CA PRO A 341 -25.68 5.54 24.24
C PRO A 341 -25.30 6.15 22.89
N GLU A 342 -26.20 6.92 22.29
CA GLU A 342 -25.92 7.68 21.09
C GLU A 342 -25.15 8.96 21.44
N LEU A 343 -23.89 9.02 20.99
CA LEU A 343 -23.08 10.23 21.09
C LEU A 343 -23.49 11.21 19.98
N PRO A 344 -23.80 12.47 20.32
CA PRO A 344 -24.15 13.47 19.31
C PRO A 344 -23.01 13.64 18.32
N ASN A 345 -23.28 13.41 17.05
CA ASN A 345 -22.29 13.56 15.99
C ASN A 345 -22.47 14.91 15.30
N LYS A 346 -21.69 15.90 15.72
CA LYS A 346 -21.66 17.26 15.13
C LYS A 346 -20.61 17.43 14.03
N LYS A 347 -20.02 16.31 13.54
CA LYS A 347 -18.97 16.38 12.53
C LYS A 347 -19.55 16.84 11.19
N GLU A 348 -18.80 17.67 10.48
CA GLU A 348 -19.08 18.08 9.11
C GLU A 348 -19.12 16.86 8.18
N ARG A 349 -20.11 16.80 7.31
CA ARG A 349 -20.22 15.76 6.30
C ARG A 349 -19.44 16.16 5.06
N VAL A 350 -18.45 15.34 4.68
CA VAL A 350 -17.58 15.56 3.51
C VAL A 350 -17.97 14.71 2.31
N ALA A 351 -18.80 13.67 2.50
CA ALA A 351 -19.36 12.88 1.42
C ALA A 351 -20.79 12.43 1.77
N ASP A 352 -21.63 12.39 0.76
CA ASP A 352 -22.96 11.81 0.88
C ASP A 352 -22.88 10.29 1.20
N PRO A 353 -23.71 9.76 2.11
CA PRO A 353 -23.64 8.36 2.53
C PRO A 353 -23.85 7.36 1.39
N PHE A 354 -24.69 7.67 0.38
CA PHE A 354 -25.00 6.78 -0.74
C PHE A 354 -23.79 6.65 -1.67
N TYR A 355 -23.25 7.77 -2.16
CA TYR A 355 -22.08 7.78 -3.05
C TYR A 355 -20.83 7.23 -2.36
N ARG A 356 -20.66 7.57 -1.06
CA ARG A 356 -19.59 6.99 -0.26
C ARG A 356 -19.73 5.47 -0.15
N TYR A 357 -20.94 4.92 0.04
CA TYR A 357 -21.14 3.48 0.10
C TYR A 357 -20.81 2.80 -1.24
N GLN A 358 -21.27 3.37 -2.36
CA GLN A 358 -20.91 2.89 -3.69
C GLN A 358 -19.38 2.90 -3.89
N LEU A 359 -18.70 3.97 -3.49
CA LEU A 359 -17.23 4.05 -3.54
C LEU A 359 -16.58 2.95 -2.70
N VAL A 360 -17.02 2.75 -1.45
CA VAL A 360 -16.47 1.70 -0.57
C VAL A 360 -16.68 0.31 -1.18
N SER A 361 -17.84 0.04 -1.78
CA SER A 361 -18.11 -1.21 -2.50
C SER A 361 -17.12 -1.43 -3.66
N MET A 362 -16.82 -0.39 -4.45
CA MET A 362 -15.77 -0.48 -5.48
C MET A 362 -14.37 -0.68 -4.89
N MET A 363 -14.06 -0.03 -3.75
CA MET A 363 -12.77 -0.19 -3.06
C MET A 363 -12.63 -1.57 -2.39
N GLN A 364 -13.72 -2.21 -1.97
CA GLN A 364 -13.71 -3.63 -1.60
C GLN A 364 -13.35 -4.50 -2.81
N GLY A 365 -13.89 -4.17 -3.97
CA GLY A 365 -13.54 -4.83 -5.23
C GLY A 365 -12.05 -4.74 -5.58
N VAL A 366 -11.35 -3.65 -5.22
CA VAL A 366 -9.88 -3.56 -5.36
C VAL A 366 -9.17 -4.67 -4.56
N VAL A 367 -9.66 -4.97 -3.36
CA VAL A 367 -9.11 -6.01 -2.48
C VAL A 367 -9.55 -7.41 -2.92
N GLU A 368 -10.80 -7.56 -3.36
CA GLU A 368 -11.35 -8.87 -3.72
C GLU A 368 -10.84 -9.34 -5.10
N ASN A 369 -10.85 -8.46 -6.10
CA ASN A 369 -10.67 -8.79 -7.51
C ASN A 369 -9.61 -7.92 -8.22
N GLY A 370 -9.11 -6.90 -7.53
CA GLY A 370 -8.27 -5.85 -8.12
C GLY A 370 -6.80 -5.94 -7.77
N THR A 371 -6.15 -4.78 -7.84
CA THR A 371 -4.71 -4.61 -7.59
C THR A 371 -4.30 -4.86 -6.15
N GLY A 372 -5.26 -4.89 -5.20
CA GLY A 372 -5.05 -5.12 -3.77
C GLY A 372 -5.25 -6.57 -3.31
N ARG A 373 -5.39 -7.54 -4.20
CA ARG A 373 -5.72 -8.95 -3.82
C ARG A 373 -4.82 -9.55 -2.72
N ARG A 374 -3.57 -9.10 -2.62
CA ARG A 374 -2.62 -9.59 -1.60
C ARG A 374 -2.99 -9.23 -0.16
N VAL A 375 -3.88 -8.27 0.06
CA VAL A 375 -4.35 -7.91 1.41
C VAL A 375 -5.64 -8.60 1.80
N LYS A 376 -6.24 -9.39 0.90
CA LYS A 376 -7.48 -10.11 1.17
C LYS A 376 -7.33 -11.02 2.38
N LEU A 377 -8.18 -10.80 3.38
CA LEU A 377 -8.31 -11.66 4.56
C LEU A 377 -9.69 -12.29 4.53
N THR A 378 -9.76 -13.62 4.43
CA THR A 378 -11.02 -14.36 4.35
C THR A 378 -11.96 -14.02 5.51
N GLY A 379 -13.20 -13.68 5.20
CA GLY A 379 -14.22 -13.30 6.17
C GLY A 379 -14.03 -11.93 6.83
N ARG A 380 -13.04 -11.13 6.38
CA ARG A 380 -12.74 -9.81 6.96
C ARG A 380 -12.96 -8.72 5.91
N PRO A 381 -13.97 -7.86 6.06
CA PRO A 381 -14.27 -6.81 5.10
C PRO A 381 -13.18 -5.74 5.11
N LEU A 382 -12.45 -5.63 4.02
CA LEU A 382 -11.42 -4.63 3.77
C LEU A 382 -11.70 -3.89 2.47
N ALA A 383 -11.45 -2.59 2.48
CA ALA A 383 -11.47 -1.74 1.31
C ALA A 383 -10.13 -0.99 1.19
N GLY A 384 -9.70 -0.64 -0.01
CA GLY A 384 -8.44 0.09 -0.14
C GLY A 384 -8.07 0.38 -1.58
N LYS A 385 -6.88 0.98 -1.75
CA LYS A 385 -6.34 1.33 -3.06
C LYS A 385 -4.82 1.26 -3.07
N THR A 386 -4.27 0.69 -4.11
CA THR A 386 -2.84 0.74 -4.42
C THR A 386 -2.47 2.07 -5.07
N GLY A 387 -1.31 2.59 -4.73
CA GLY A 387 -0.65 3.68 -5.44
C GLY A 387 0.71 3.23 -5.98
N THR A 388 1.01 3.60 -7.20
CA THR A 388 2.34 3.41 -7.81
C THR A 388 2.61 4.64 -8.65
N THR A 389 3.74 5.28 -8.44
CA THR A 389 4.14 6.45 -9.22
C THR A 389 4.79 6.06 -10.52
N ASN A 390 4.91 7.01 -11.45
CA ASN A 390 5.62 6.81 -12.70
C ASN A 390 7.03 6.27 -12.45
N LYS A 391 7.49 5.34 -13.30
CA LYS A 391 8.79 4.65 -13.16
C LYS A 391 8.93 3.83 -11.87
N SER A 392 7.82 3.54 -11.18
CA SER A 392 7.82 2.83 -9.88
C SER A 392 8.81 3.43 -8.88
N LEU A 393 8.74 4.74 -8.65
CA LEU A 393 9.60 5.41 -7.66
C LEU A 393 9.07 5.18 -6.25
N ASP A 394 7.74 5.18 -6.08
CA ASP A 394 7.04 5.05 -4.82
C ASP A 394 5.91 4.03 -4.92
N ALA A 395 5.75 3.27 -3.85
CA ALA A 395 4.70 2.29 -3.68
C ALA A 395 3.82 2.66 -2.47
N TRP A 396 2.50 2.72 -2.68
CA TRP A 396 1.52 3.06 -1.67
C TRP A 396 0.45 1.98 -1.57
N PHE A 397 -0.04 1.78 -0.37
CA PHE A 397 -1.30 1.14 -0.13
C PHE A 397 -2.03 1.85 1.01
N VAL A 398 -3.23 2.35 0.75
CA VAL A 398 -4.09 2.88 1.80
C VAL A 398 -5.39 2.10 1.80
N GLY A 399 -5.76 1.60 2.96
CA GLY A 399 -6.95 0.78 3.09
C GLY A 399 -7.51 0.82 4.51
N PHE A 400 -8.68 0.22 4.68
CA PHE A 400 -9.41 0.29 5.93
C PHE A 400 -10.37 -0.88 6.12
N SER A 401 -10.64 -1.19 7.38
CA SER A 401 -11.86 -1.83 7.87
C SER A 401 -12.84 -0.75 8.37
N SER A 402 -13.96 -1.14 8.94
CA SER A 402 -14.86 -0.18 9.59
C SER A 402 -14.24 0.53 10.80
N ASN A 403 -13.25 -0.06 11.47
CA ASN A 403 -12.72 0.42 12.75
C ASN A 403 -11.23 0.83 12.70
N LEU A 404 -10.56 0.64 11.57
CA LEU A 404 -9.14 0.94 11.45
C LEU A 404 -8.79 1.34 10.01
N THR A 405 -8.13 2.49 9.85
CA THR A 405 -7.59 2.94 8.57
C THR A 405 -6.08 2.95 8.63
N VAL A 406 -5.43 2.36 7.63
CA VAL A 406 -3.98 2.20 7.60
C VAL A 406 -3.43 2.66 6.27
N GLY A 407 -2.39 3.48 6.34
CA GLY A 407 -1.59 3.88 5.19
C GLY A 407 -0.20 3.30 5.25
N VAL A 408 0.31 2.86 4.12
CA VAL A 408 1.69 2.38 3.94
C VAL A 408 2.30 3.05 2.73
N PHE A 409 3.50 3.56 2.93
CA PHE A 409 4.38 4.12 1.89
C PHE A 409 5.70 3.37 1.89
N VAL A 410 6.26 3.09 0.71
CA VAL A 410 7.61 2.56 0.55
C VAL A 410 8.29 3.25 -0.64
N GLY A 411 9.49 3.76 -0.41
CA GLY A 411 10.28 4.46 -1.42
C GLY A 411 11.70 4.74 -0.95
N PHE A 412 12.54 5.20 -1.85
CA PHE A 412 13.87 5.70 -1.50
C PHE A 412 13.78 7.20 -1.20
N ASP A 413 14.50 7.68 -0.18
CA ASP A 413 14.56 9.12 0.15
C ASP A 413 15.05 9.94 -1.04
N GLN A 414 16.09 9.48 -1.72
CA GLN A 414 16.47 9.96 -3.04
C GLN A 414 15.70 9.15 -4.09
N PRO A 415 14.75 9.77 -4.82
CA PRO A 415 13.85 9.05 -5.72
C PRO A 415 14.60 8.24 -6.79
N ARG A 416 14.38 6.94 -6.79
CA ARG A 416 14.87 5.99 -7.80
C ARG A 416 13.91 4.82 -7.91
N THR A 417 13.94 4.13 -9.03
CA THR A 417 13.01 3.02 -9.26
C THR A 417 13.13 1.92 -8.21
N LEU A 418 11.98 1.41 -7.78
CA LEU A 418 11.87 0.22 -6.93
C LEU A 418 12.22 -1.07 -7.69
N GLY A 419 12.27 -1.04 -9.01
CA GLY A 419 12.59 -2.18 -9.85
C GLY A 419 11.43 -2.64 -10.73
N PRO A 420 11.70 -3.60 -11.62
CA PRO A 420 10.69 -4.15 -12.50
C PRO A 420 9.55 -4.82 -11.69
N ARG A 421 8.30 -4.56 -12.09
CA ARG A 421 7.09 -5.13 -11.47
C ARG A 421 6.89 -4.77 -9.98
N GLU A 422 7.63 -3.78 -9.46
CA GLU A 422 7.45 -3.28 -8.11
C GLU A 422 6.48 -2.11 -8.07
N GLY A 423 5.57 -2.15 -7.11
CA GLY A 423 4.55 -1.12 -6.93
C GLY A 423 3.70 -1.35 -5.68
N GLY A 424 2.62 -0.60 -5.55
CA GLY A 424 1.77 -0.66 -4.35
C GLY A 424 1.28 -2.06 -4.01
N GLY A 425 0.88 -2.85 -5.02
CA GLY A 425 0.38 -4.22 -4.81
C GLY A 425 1.45 -5.25 -4.42
N SER A 426 2.72 -5.06 -4.80
CA SER A 426 3.81 -6.00 -4.51
C SER A 426 4.65 -5.60 -3.29
N VAL A 427 4.67 -4.31 -2.93
CA VAL A 427 5.55 -3.77 -1.88
C VAL A 427 4.75 -3.30 -0.66
N ALA A 428 3.86 -2.30 -0.83
CA ALA A 428 3.13 -1.70 0.28
C ALA A 428 1.95 -2.56 0.77
N ALA A 429 1.21 -3.19 -0.15
CA ALA A 429 0.07 -4.04 0.21
C ALA A 429 0.43 -5.21 1.14
N PRO A 430 1.54 -5.95 0.96
CA PRO A 430 1.92 -6.99 1.91
C PRO A 430 2.18 -6.49 3.34
N ILE A 431 2.78 -5.30 3.50
CA ILE A 431 3.01 -4.64 4.80
C ILE A 431 1.67 -4.33 5.47
N PHE A 432 0.76 -3.69 4.75
CA PHE A 432 -0.60 -3.45 5.20
C PHE A 432 -1.30 -4.75 5.62
N GLY A 433 -1.24 -5.78 4.76
CA GLY A 433 -1.91 -7.07 5.00
C GLY A 433 -1.38 -7.78 6.25
N ARG A 434 -0.06 -7.71 6.51
CA ARG A 434 0.54 -8.25 7.72
C ARG A 434 0.04 -7.50 8.96
N PHE A 435 0.17 -6.18 8.97
CA PHE A 435 -0.31 -5.36 10.08
C PHE A 435 -1.79 -5.60 10.37
N MET A 436 -2.66 -5.57 9.35
CA MET A 436 -4.09 -5.80 9.53
C MET A 436 -4.43 -7.20 10.05
N ARG A 437 -3.66 -8.22 9.69
CA ARG A 437 -3.86 -9.58 10.20
C ARG A 437 -3.61 -9.66 11.70
N GLU A 438 -2.53 -9.01 12.16
CA GLU A 438 -2.12 -8.99 13.57
C GLU A 438 -3.01 -8.06 14.41
N ALA A 439 -3.41 -6.90 13.85
CA ALA A 439 -4.28 -5.94 14.54
C ALA A 439 -5.76 -6.39 14.64
N TRP A 440 -6.21 -7.29 13.76
CA TRP A 440 -7.62 -7.69 13.69
C TRP A 440 -8.22 -8.24 14.99
N PRO A 441 -7.52 -9.05 15.81
CA PRO A 441 -8.06 -9.50 17.09
C PRO A 441 -8.28 -8.37 18.10
N ILE A 442 -7.54 -7.27 17.96
CA ILE A 442 -7.65 -6.10 18.87
C ILE A 442 -8.77 -5.16 18.38
N LEU A 443 -8.81 -4.91 17.08
CA LEU A 443 -9.76 -4.00 16.43
C LEU A 443 -10.48 -4.70 15.26
N PRO A 444 -11.40 -5.63 15.57
CA PRO A 444 -12.15 -6.32 14.53
C PRO A 444 -13.04 -5.35 13.76
N GLY A 445 -13.01 -5.45 12.42
CA GLY A 445 -13.92 -4.71 11.57
C GLY A 445 -15.27 -5.43 11.45
N ALA A 446 -16.34 -4.63 11.35
CA ALA A 446 -17.67 -5.07 10.98
C ALA A 446 -17.90 -4.85 9.46
N PRO A 447 -18.93 -5.46 8.86
CA PRO A 447 -19.37 -5.08 7.52
C PRO A 447 -19.64 -3.58 7.41
N PHE A 448 -19.32 -2.99 6.26
CA PHE A 448 -19.57 -1.57 6.06
C PHE A 448 -21.07 -1.27 6.06
N LYS A 449 -21.48 -0.31 6.88
CA LYS A 449 -22.88 0.04 7.07
C LYS A 449 -23.49 0.54 5.77
N THR A 450 -24.57 -0.11 5.34
CA THR A 450 -25.38 0.28 4.19
C THR A 450 -26.36 1.38 4.60
N PRO A 451 -26.36 2.54 3.92
CA PRO A 451 -27.40 3.54 4.16
C PRO A 451 -28.77 3.02 3.65
N PRO A 452 -29.89 3.32 4.33
CA PRO A 452 -31.20 2.93 3.88
C PRO A 452 -31.57 3.66 2.58
N GLY A 453 -32.29 3.01 1.66
CA GLY A 453 -32.77 3.60 0.41
C GLY A 453 -31.96 3.28 -0.82
N LEU A 454 -30.90 2.48 -0.74
CA LEU A 454 -30.20 1.93 -1.90
C LEU A 454 -30.91 0.67 -2.44
N GLU A 455 -30.95 0.55 -3.75
CA GLU A 455 -31.40 -0.63 -4.48
C GLU A 455 -30.20 -1.51 -4.83
N PHE A 456 -30.29 -2.82 -4.54
CA PHE A 456 -29.23 -3.76 -4.84
C PHE A 456 -29.60 -4.63 -6.04
N VAL A 457 -28.83 -4.50 -7.12
CA VAL A 457 -29.05 -5.27 -8.35
C VAL A 457 -27.78 -6.07 -8.67
N ARG A 458 -27.99 -7.34 -9.02
CA ARG A 458 -26.89 -8.14 -9.56
C ARG A 458 -26.63 -7.74 -11.00
N VAL A 459 -25.42 -7.26 -11.29
CA VAL A 459 -25.00 -6.83 -12.63
C VAL A 459 -23.87 -7.69 -13.15
N ASN A 460 -23.78 -7.81 -14.46
CA ASN A 460 -22.65 -8.42 -15.13
C ASN A 460 -21.43 -7.47 -15.02
N ARG A 461 -20.31 -8.00 -14.57
CA ARG A 461 -19.10 -7.20 -14.32
C ARG A 461 -18.45 -6.63 -15.59
N LEU A 462 -18.72 -7.20 -16.76
CA LEU A 462 -18.08 -6.79 -18.01
C LEU A 462 -18.79 -5.60 -18.66
N ASN A 463 -20.13 -5.56 -18.60
CA ASN A 463 -20.92 -4.54 -19.28
C ASN A 463 -21.79 -3.69 -18.34
N GLY A 464 -21.77 -3.97 -17.02
CA GLY A 464 -22.54 -3.21 -16.04
C GLY A 464 -24.06 -3.40 -16.06
N LEU A 465 -24.61 -4.15 -17.00
CA LEU A 465 -26.05 -4.34 -17.14
C LEU A 465 -26.60 -5.35 -16.12
N PRO A 466 -27.88 -5.28 -15.76
CA PRO A 466 -28.52 -6.29 -14.93
C PRO A 466 -28.24 -7.70 -15.43
N ALA A 467 -27.81 -8.57 -14.51
CA ALA A 467 -27.39 -9.92 -14.85
C ALA A 467 -28.57 -10.76 -15.37
N LYS A 468 -28.32 -11.54 -16.40
CA LYS A 468 -29.26 -12.55 -16.91
C LYS A 468 -29.07 -13.88 -16.17
N GLN A 469 -30.08 -14.74 -16.26
CA GLN A 469 -30.00 -16.09 -15.74
C GLN A 469 -28.82 -16.84 -16.41
N GLY A 470 -27.91 -17.38 -15.61
CA GLY A 470 -26.72 -18.08 -16.08
C GLY A 470 -25.43 -17.26 -16.17
N ASP A 471 -25.49 -15.94 -15.97
CA ASP A 471 -24.29 -15.10 -15.93
C ASP A 471 -23.39 -15.50 -14.76
N LYS A 472 -22.14 -15.90 -15.07
CA LYS A 472 -21.16 -16.35 -14.05
C LYS A 472 -20.37 -15.20 -13.45
N ASN A 473 -20.03 -14.18 -14.25
CA ASN A 473 -19.20 -13.04 -13.84
C ASN A 473 -20.09 -11.87 -13.39
N THR A 474 -20.62 -11.95 -12.19
CA THR A 474 -21.57 -10.97 -11.65
C THR A 474 -21.10 -10.36 -10.34
N VAL A 475 -21.63 -9.18 -10.02
CA VAL A 475 -21.44 -8.50 -8.74
C VAL A 475 -22.78 -7.92 -8.27
N LEU A 476 -23.01 -7.93 -6.98
CA LEU A 476 -24.14 -7.23 -6.38
C LEU A 476 -23.76 -5.75 -6.25
N GLU A 477 -24.44 -4.89 -6.99
CA GLU A 477 -24.16 -3.46 -7.06
C GLU A 477 -25.24 -2.64 -6.39
N ALA A 478 -24.84 -1.53 -5.77
CA ALA A 478 -25.75 -0.62 -5.09
C ALA A 478 -26.06 0.57 -6.01
N PHE A 479 -27.34 0.88 -6.18
CA PHE A 479 -27.85 1.99 -6.99
C PHE A 479 -28.75 2.91 -6.16
N LEU A 480 -28.76 4.18 -6.48
CA LEU A 480 -29.84 5.06 -6.05
C LEU A 480 -31.10 4.71 -6.83
N PRO A 481 -32.30 4.93 -6.28
CA PRO A 481 -33.56 4.69 -7.00
C PRO A 481 -33.57 5.35 -8.37
N GLY A 482 -33.94 4.58 -9.41
CA GLY A 482 -34.01 5.06 -10.78
C GLY A 482 -32.67 5.21 -11.51
N THR A 483 -31.52 4.75 -10.91
CA THR A 483 -30.20 4.87 -11.57
C THR A 483 -29.64 3.52 -12.03
N ILE A 484 -30.47 2.47 -12.09
CA ILE A 484 -30.07 1.15 -12.60
C ILE A 484 -29.76 1.31 -14.10
N PRO A 485 -28.58 0.83 -14.58
CA PRO A 485 -28.17 1.02 -15.97
C PRO A 485 -29.06 0.30 -16.98
N SER A 486 -29.18 0.90 -18.13
CA SER A 486 -29.88 0.35 -19.30
C SER A 486 -28.92 0.14 -20.47
N ALA A 487 -29.35 -0.65 -21.47
CA ALA A 487 -28.56 -0.89 -22.68
C ALA A 487 -28.35 0.36 -23.54
N ASN A 488 -29.13 1.42 -23.29
CA ASN A 488 -29.08 2.68 -24.04
C ASN A 488 -28.20 3.74 -23.36
N ASP A 489 -27.53 3.40 -22.25
CA ASP A 489 -26.69 4.36 -21.53
C ASP A 489 -25.45 4.69 -22.36
N ASN A 490 -25.09 5.98 -22.39
CA ASN A 490 -23.94 6.47 -23.14
C ASN A 490 -22.62 6.00 -22.49
N VAL A 491 -21.64 5.68 -23.36
CA VAL A 491 -20.27 5.38 -22.93
C VAL A 491 -19.47 6.69 -22.83
N ILE A 492 -18.92 6.99 -21.66
CA ILE A 492 -18.08 8.19 -21.48
C ILE A 492 -16.83 8.08 -22.38
N GLY A 493 -16.63 9.09 -23.24
CA GLY A 493 -15.51 9.17 -24.18
C GLY A 493 -15.76 8.45 -25.51
N ALA A 494 -16.98 7.96 -25.80
CA ALA A 494 -17.32 7.34 -27.08
C ALA A 494 -17.64 8.35 -28.21
N GLY A 495 -17.96 9.60 -27.90
CA GLY A 495 -18.37 10.61 -28.89
C GLY A 495 -17.35 10.97 -29.98
N LEU A 496 -16.14 10.39 -29.96
CA LEU A 496 -15.15 10.46 -31.04
C LEU A 496 -15.16 9.22 -31.98
N TYR A 497 -16.04 8.24 -31.71
CA TYR A 497 -16.06 6.95 -32.39
C TYR A 497 -17.50 6.55 -32.68
N GLU A 498 -18.07 7.10 -33.77
CA GLU A 498 -19.47 6.89 -34.13
C GLU A 498 -19.84 5.43 -34.51
N ASN A 499 -18.89 4.49 -34.59
CA ASN A 499 -19.12 3.10 -35.03
C ASN A 499 -18.63 2.03 -34.03
N LEU A 500 -18.73 2.27 -32.71
CA LEU A 500 -18.31 1.29 -31.70
C LEU A 500 -19.16 0.00 -31.65
N GLY A 501 -20.36 0.00 -32.22
CA GLY A 501 -21.25 -1.17 -32.21
C GLY A 501 -20.67 -2.40 -32.92
N GLU A 502 -19.80 -2.21 -33.92
CA GLU A 502 -19.19 -3.27 -34.70
C GLU A 502 -17.84 -3.77 -34.15
N MET A 503 -17.17 -3.00 -33.25
CA MET A 503 -15.86 -3.35 -32.69
C MET A 503 -15.94 -4.11 -31.36
N ILE A 504 -17.08 -4.15 -30.70
CA ILE A 504 -17.24 -4.74 -29.36
C ILE A 504 -17.05 -6.27 -29.31
N PRO A 505 -17.39 -7.08 -30.31
CA PRO A 505 -17.31 -8.52 -30.20
C PRO A 505 -15.89 -9.12 -30.21
N SER A 506 -14.91 -8.43 -30.80
CA SER A 506 -13.59 -9.02 -31.02
C SER A 506 -12.52 -8.69 -29.95
N ILE A 507 -12.78 -7.69 -29.10
CA ILE A 507 -11.80 -7.22 -28.10
C ILE A 507 -12.11 -7.78 -26.70
N LEU A 508 -13.31 -8.34 -26.46
CA LEU A 508 -13.80 -8.71 -25.12
C LEU A 508 -13.47 -10.14 -24.67
N PHE A 509 -12.81 -10.97 -25.48
CA PHE A 509 -12.67 -12.41 -25.19
C PHE A 509 -11.26 -12.92 -24.96
N ASP A 510 -10.31 -12.08 -24.56
CA ASP A 510 -8.98 -12.56 -24.11
C ASP A 510 -8.92 -12.52 -22.55
N GLU A 511 -9.80 -13.27 -21.90
CA GLU A 511 -9.94 -13.29 -20.42
C GLU A 511 -8.92 -14.16 -19.67
N ASP A 512 -8.14 -15.01 -20.36
CA ASP A 512 -7.36 -16.07 -19.69
C ASP A 512 -5.84 -15.81 -19.58
N SER A 513 -5.34 -14.60 -19.87
CA SER A 513 -3.88 -14.38 -19.88
C SER A 513 -3.29 -13.64 -18.68
N ASP A 514 -4.09 -13.25 -17.70
CA ASP A 514 -3.58 -12.46 -16.54
C ASP A 514 -3.00 -13.30 -15.38
N ASP A 515 -3.10 -14.62 -15.38
CA ASP A 515 -2.65 -15.48 -14.28
C ASP A 515 -1.51 -16.47 -14.61
N GLU A 516 -1.03 -16.59 -15.84
CA GLU A 516 0.14 -17.44 -16.16
C GLU A 516 1.19 -16.69 -16.99
N VAL A 517 2.09 -15.96 -16.33
CA VAL A 517 3.41 -15.71 -16.92
C VAL A 517 4.33 -16.82 -16.46
N ARG A 518 4.32 -17.93 -17.21
CA ARG A 518 5.38 -18.94 -17.18
C ARG A 518 6.70 -18.26 -17.55
N GLU A 519 7.73 -18.63 -16.80
CA GLU A 519 9.12 -18.43 -17.15
C GLU A 519 9.35 -18.84 -18.61
N GLN A 520 9.60 -17.86 -19.49
CA GLN A 520 10.29 -18.11 -20.74
C GLN A 520 11.46 -17.14 -20.83
N ASP A 521 12.64 -17.75 -20.81
CA ASP A 521 13.92 -17.14 -21.16
C ASP A 521 13.82 -16.36 -22.47
N ILE A 522 14.02 -15.05 -22.40
CA ILE A 522 14.33 -14.26 -23.59
C ILE A 522 15.84 -14.07 -23.62
N SER A 523 16.49 -14.92 -24.37
CA SER A 523 17.83 -14.69 -24.90
C SER A 523 17.77 -13.50 -25.86
N VAL A 524 18.30 -12.37 -25.44
CA VAL A 524 18.52 -11.23 -26.33
C VAL A 524 19.81 -11.48 -27.09
N GLN A 525 19.70 -11.79 -28.37
CA GLN A 525 20.79 -11.62 -29.33
C GLN A 525 21.03 -10.13 -29.56
N ASP A 526 22.23 -9.69 -29.19
CA ASP A 526 22.83 -8.47 -29.67
C ASP A 526 22.88 -8.49 -31.21
N ARG A 527 22.31 -7.47 -31.83
CA ARG A 527 22.78 -7.02 -33.17
C ARG A 527 22.95 -5.51 -33.12
N THR A 528 24.22 -5.15 -33.20
CA THR A 528 24.81 -3.88 -33.61
C THR A 528 24.12 -3.23 -34.82
N ASN A 529 23.73 -1.97 -34.69
CA ASN A 529 24.23 -0.84 -35.48
C ASN A 529 23.82 0.46 -34.80
#